data_16e638e12a1cbcd8e16cbb0f9170a338
#
_entry.id   16e638e12a1cbcd8e16cbb0f9170a338
#
_cell.length_a   1.000
_cell.length_b   1.000
_cell.length_c   1.000
_cell.angle_alpha   90.00
_cell.angle_beta   90.00
_cell.angle_gamma   90.00
#
_symmetry.space_group_name_H-M   'P 1'
#
loop_
_entity.id
_entity.type
_entity.pdbx_description
1 polymer ?
#
loop_
_entity_poly.entity_id
_entity_poly.type
_entity_poly.pdbx_seq_one_letter_code
_entity_poly.pdbx_strand_id
1 'polypeptide(L)'
;MKNHVFTLLFIVKILIVSAQNTAEMPLYEGEIPNAKTAENLEKITLRDGMFRIEAVSKPTLTRFNPAHPNGKSVIICPGGGYSILAAAHEGVDVAKALTEQGITAFVLKYRIPSDRTAIDKSLAPFQDAQQAIRLIRKNAEKWGLNPQKIGIMGFSAGGHLAATTTTHFAEKADPSVKDTISVRPDFSILVYPVVSFVEEITHEGSRNNLIGDKPTAEMTQKFSNELQVTPQTPPTFLVHAGDDGAVPVENSLRFYQACIKNKVPAEMHLYAKGGHGFGMNNRTTDDKWFDRLATWLKGI
;
A
#
# COMPACT_ATOMS: atom_id res chain seq x y z
N MET A 1 -30.21 69.65 0.45
CA MET A 1 -30.40 68.17 0.20
C MET A 1 -29.04 67.58 -0.12
N LYS A 2 -28.45 66.85 0.83
CA LYS A 2 -27.13 66.21 0.65
C LYS A 2 -27.37 64.73 0.43
N ASN A 3 -27.06 64.21 -0.76
CA ASN A 3 -27.14 62.82 -1.12
C ASN A 3 -25.91 62.08 -0.57
N HIS A 4 -26.12 61.17 0.37
CA HIS A 4 -25.09 60.21 0.81
C HIS A 4 -25.20 58.97 -0.05
N VAL A 5 -24.16 58.75 -0.88
CA VAL A 5 -23.96 57.51 -1.63
C VAL A 5 -23.28 56.55 -0.70
N PHE A 6 -24.00 55.47 -0.31
CA PHE A 6 -23.43 54.33 0.43
C PHE A 6 -22.78 53.37 -0.58
N THR A 7 -21.45 53.35 -0.58
CA THR A 7 -20.68 52.37 -1.35
C THR A 7 -20.61 51.06 -0.57
N LEU A 8 -21.36 50.03 -1.02
CA LEU A 8 -21.36 48.68 -0.45
C LEU A 8 -20.11 47.94 -0.95
N LEU A 9 -19.11 47.76 -0.09
CA LEU A 9 -17.94 46.96 -0.38
C LEU A 9 -18.29 45.46 -0.30
N PHE A 10 -18.45 44.78 -1.43
CA PHE A 10 -18.56 43.32 -1.49
C PHE A 10 -17.17 42.73 -1.32
N ILE A 11 -16.88 42.14 -0.13
CA ILE A 11 -15.71 41.32 0.10
C ILE A 11 -16.03 39.95 -0.49
N VAL A 12 -15.55 39.71 -1.70
CA VAL A 12 -15.53 38.37 -2.31
C VAL A 12 -14.46 37.55 -1.57
N LYS A 13 -14.86 36.70 -0.64
CA LYS A 13 -13.98 35.63 -0.12
C LYS A 13 -13.70 34.66 -1.26
N ILE A 14 -12.54 34.80 -1.90
CA ILE A 14 -12.01 33.78 -2.80
C ILE A 14 -11.69 32.57 -1.91
N LEU A 15 -12.54 31.57 -1.94
CA LEU A 15 -12.22 30.22 -1.48
C LEU A 15 -11.14 29.68 -2.43
N ILE A 16 -9.89 29.81 -2.04
CA ILE A 16 -8.80 29.06 -2.65
C ILE A 16 -9.05 27.60 -2.27
N VAL A 17 -9.74 26.87 -3.14
CA VAL A 17 -9.73 25.41 -3.11
C VAL A 17 -8.27 25.04 -3.42
N SER A 18 -7.52 24.71 -2.39
CA SER A 18 -6.18 24.18 -2.53
C SER A 18 -6.33 22.88 -3.31
N ALA A 19 -6.02 22.92 -4.61
CA ALA A 19 -5.83 21.72 -5.40
C ALA A 19 -4.79 20.89 -4.65
N GLN A 20 -5.17 19.70 -4.18
CA GLN A 20 -4.22 18.78 -3.54
C GLN A 20 -3.07 18.61 -4.51
N ASN A 21 -1.88 19.02 -4.09
CA ASN A 21 -0.68 19.00 -4.91
C ASN A 21 -0.25 17.53 -5.07
N THR A 22 -0.83 16.84 -6.05
CA THR A 22 -0.49 15.46 -6.40
C THR A 22 0.55 15.49 -7.50
N ALA A 23 1.64 14.76 -7.32
CA ALA A 23 2.68 14.60 -8.31
C ALA A 23 2.92 13.11 -8.55
N GLU A 24 2.59 12.62 -9.75
CA GLU A 24 3.00 11.30 -10.21
C GLU A 24 4.43 11.37 -10.72
N MET A 25 5.26 10.42 -10.32
CA MET A 25 6.65 10.33 -10.74
C MET A 25 7.01 8.89 -11.14
N PRO A 26 7.88 8.68 -12.12
CA PRO A 26 8.45 7.37 -12.40
C PRO A 26 9.13 6.81 -11.16
N LEU A 27 8.98 5.50 -10.92
CA LEU A 27 9.63 4.85 -9.78
C LEU A 27 11.13 4.64 -10.01
N TYR A 28 11.54 4.53 -11.27
CA TYR A 28 12.92 4.36 -11.72
C TYR A 28 13.30 5.48 -12.69
N GLU A 29 14.48 6.05 -12.53
CA GLU A 29 15.01 7.11 -13.41
C GLU A 29 15.64 6.55 -14.71
N GLY A 30 15.84 5.22 -14.79
CA GLY A 30 16.46 4.55 -15.93
C GLY A 30 15.78 3.22 -16.24
N GLU A 31 16.57 2.21 -16.52
CA GLU A 31 16.06 0.87 -16.78
C GLU A 31 15.33 0.30 -15.57
N ILE A 32 14.18 -0.32 -15.83
CA ILE A 32 13.40 -1.00 -14.80
C ILE A 32 14.03 -2.39 -14.58
N PRO A 33 14.48 -2.72 -13.37
CA PRO A 33 15.14 -4.00 -13.13
C PRO A 33 14.17 -5.17 -13.42
N ASN A 34 14.73 -6.30 -13.87
CA ASN A 34 13.93 -7.49 -14.14
C ASN A 34 12.86 -7.33 -15.25
N ALA A 35 12.86 -6.20 -15.98
CA ALA A 35 11.91 -5.96 -17.05
C ALA A 35 12.34 -6.64 -18.36
N LYS A 36 11.37 -7.14 -19.10
CA LYS A 36 11.51 -7.52 -20.52
C LYS A 36 11.06 -6.39 -21.41
N THR A 37 11.68 -6.26 -22.57
CA THR A 37 11.15 -5.38 -23.63
C THR A 37 9.79 -5.92 -24.08
N ALA A 38 8.74 -5.14 -23.83
CA ALA A 38 7.38 -5.50 -24.19
C ALA A 38 6.57 -4.24 -24.51
N GLU A 39 5.51 -4.43 -25.28
CA GLU A 39 4.51 -3.39 -25.51
C GLU A 39 3.85 -2.99 -24.18
N ASN A 40 3.63 -1.69 -23.99
CA ASN A 40 2.87 -1.21 -22.84
C ASN A 40 1.37 -1.44 -23.09
N LEU A 41 0.82 -2.41 -22.37
CA LEU A 41 -0.59 -2.79 -22.42
C LEU A 41 -1.40 -2.23 -21.25
N GLU A 42 -0.82 -1.29 -20.48
CA GLU A 42 -1.50 -0.64 -19.37
C GLU A 42 -2.78 0.05 -19.87
N LYS A 43 -3.85 -0.18 -19.16
CA LYS A 43 -5.13 0.48 -19.42
C LYS A 43 -5.87 0.74 -18.11
N ILE A 44 -6.65 1.82 -18.11
CA ILE A 44 -7.58 2.14 -17.04
C ILE A 44 -8.97 1.75 -17.50
N THR A 45 -9.66 0.95 -16.72
CA THR A 45 -11.03 0.50 -16.98
C THR A 45 -11.94 0.86 -15.81
N LEU A 46 -13.22 1.14 -16.12
CA LEU A 46 -14.28 1.28 -15.13
C LEU A 46 -15.19 0.05 -15.25
N ARG A 47 -15.18 -0.77 -14.21
CA ARG A 47 -16.04 -1.94 -14.15
C ARG A 47 -16.68 -2.05 -12.77
N ASP A 48 -18.00 -2.28 -12.73
CA ASP A 48 -18.78 -2.36 -11.49
C ASP A 48 -18.58 -1.13 -10.56
N GLY A 49 -18.46 0.06 -11.16
CA GLY A 49 -18.20 1.31 -10.42
C GLY A 49 -16.78 1.48 -9.89
N MET A 50 -15.88 0.56 -10.18
CA MET A 50 -14.50 0.58 -9.69
C MET A 50 -13.52 0.88 -10.83
N PHE A 51 -12.67 1.90 -10.64
CA PHE A 51 -11.53 2.15 -11.52
C PHE A 51 -10.43 1.12 -11.26
N ARG A 52 -10.01 0.45 -12.32
CA ARG A 52 -8.98 -0.59 -12.31
C ARG A 52 -7.85 -0.20 -13.24
N ILE A 53 -6.61 -0.39 -12.80
CA ILE A 53 -5.43 -0.27 -13.66
C ILE A 53 -4.95 -1.68 -13.94
N GLU A 54 -4.89 -2.05 -15.21
CA GLU A 54 -4.54 -3.38 -15.67
C GLU A 54 -3.19 -3.36 -16.39
N ALA A 55 -2.50 -4.50 -16.38
CA ALA A 55 -1.26 -4.75 -17.13
C ALA A 55 -0.15 -3.70 -16.89
N VAL A 56 -0.03 -3.19 -15.67
CA VAL A 56 1.03 -2.26 -15.31
C VAL A 56 2.40 -2.89 -15.53
N SER A 57 3.20 -2.27 -16.40
CA SER A 57 4.60 -2.64 -16.67
C SER A 57 5.59 -1.51 -16.37
N LYS A 58 5.09 -0.28 -16.24
CA LYS A 58 5.87 0.91 -15.88
C LYS A 58 5.39 1.44 -14.53
N PRO A 59 6.12 1.13 -13.44
CA PRO A 59 5.67 1.50 -12.09
C PRO A 59 5.88 3.00 -11.85
N THR A 60 4.94 3.60 -11.13
CA THR A 60 4.98 5.01 -10.72
C THR A 60 4.61 5.16 -9.24
N LEU A 61 4.97 6.30 -8.69
CA LEU A 61 4.62 6.70 -7.34
C LEU A 61 3.89 8.04 -7.38
N THR A 62 2.66 8.09 -6.90
CA THR A 62 1.87 9.33 -6.83
C THR A 62 1.88 9.85 -5.41
N ARG A 63 2.45 11.04 -5.21
CA ARG A 63 2.56 11.70 -3.92
C ARG A 63 1.36 12.58 -3.63
N PHE A 64 0.83 12.49 -2.40
CA PHE A 64 -0.24 13.32 -1.84
C PHE A 64 0.31 14.06 -0.61
N ASN A 65 0.28 15.38 -0.64
CA ASN A 65 0.82 16.21 0.44
C ASN A 65 -0.29 16.67 1.38
N PRO A 66 -0.12 16.53 2.70
CA PRO A 66 -1.01 17.13 3.69
C PRO A 66 -0.81 18.65 3.75
N ALA A 67 -1.86 19.38 4.15
CA ALA A 67 -1.77 20.82 4.41
C ALA A 67 -0.84 21.14 5.59
N HIS A 68 -0.83 20.26 6.60
CA HIS A 68 0.00 20.37 7.81
C HIS A 68 0.77 19.06 8.03
N PRO A 69 1.96 18.91 7.43
CA PRO A 69 2.73 17.66 7.51
C PRO A 69 3.28 17.41 8.92
N ASN A 70 3.18 16.16 9.39
CA ASN A 70 3.72 15.72 10.67
C ASN A 70 5.04 14.92 10.54
N GLY A 71 5.61 14.87 9.33
CA GLY A 71 6.85 14.17 9.01
C GLY A 71 6.69 12.69 8.71
N LYS A 72 5.54 12.05 9.03
CA LYS A 72 5.28 10.65 8.68
C LYS A 72 4.93 10.51 7.19
N SER A 73 5.25 9.34 6.64
CA SER A 73 4.81 8.97 5.30
C SER A 73 4.35 7.52 5.23
N VAL A 74 3.40 7.24 4.31
CA VAL A 74 2.86 5.90 4.07
C VAL A 74 2.84 5.61 2.58
N ILE A 75 3.43 4.50 2.17
CA ILE A 75 3.29 3.93 0.84
C ILE A 75 2.06 3.05 0.83
N ILE A 76 1.16 3.25 -0.13
CA ILE A 76 -0.09 2.51 -0.26
C ILE A 76 0.03 1.58 -1.46
N CYS A 77 -0.15 0.29 -1.21
CA CYS A 77 -0.19 -0.78 -2.21
C CYS A 77 -1.65 -1.22 -2.40
N PRO A 78 -2.35 -0.78 -3.47
CA PRO A 78 -3.71 -1.21 -3.72
C PRO A 78 -3.83 -2.71 -3.97
N GLY A 79 -4.97 -3.30 -3.67
CA GLY A 79 -5.27 -4.69 -3.99
C GLY A 79 -5.66 -4.90 -5.44
N GLY A 80 -6.17 -6.11 -5.72
CA GLY A 80 -6.63 -6.51 -7.05
C GLY A 80 -6.09 -7.87 -7.50
N GLY A 81 -5.77 -8.77 -6.56
CA GLY A 81 -5.39 -10.16 -6.84
C GLY A 81 -4.10 -10.31 -7.64
N TYR A 82 -3.23 -9.32 -7.69
CA TYR A 82 -2.08 -9.25 -8.62
C TYR A 82 -2.47 -9.32 -10.11
N SER A 83 -3.72 -9.05 -10.45
CA SER A 83 -4.21 -8.97 -11.84
C SER A 83 -4.57 -7.56 -12.27
N ILE A 84 -4.95 -6.72 -11.31
CA ILE A 84 -5.27 -5.31 -11.46
C ILE A 84 -4.77 -4.51 -10.26
N LEU A 85 -4.89 -3.18 -10.31
CA LEU A 85 -4.81 -2.31 -9.13
C LEU A 85 -6.15 -1.62 -8.92
N ALA A 86 -6.74 -1.79 -7.73
CA ALA A 86 -7.94 -1.10 -7.26
C ALA A 86 -7.58 0.31 -6.74
N ALA A 87 -6.88 1.11 -7.57
CA ALA A 87 -6.15 2.30 -7.15
C ALA A 87 -7.02 3.47 -6.69
N ALA A 88 -8.34 3.46 -6.95
CA ALA A 88 -9.24 4.51 -6.46
C ALA A 88 -9.52 4.33 -4.96
N HIS A 89 -10.35 3.35 -4.59
CA HIS A 89 -10.84 3.18 -3.20
C HIS A 89 -9.80 2.58 -2.24
N GLU A 90 -8.80 1.82 -2.75
CA GLU A 90 -7.69 1.28 -1.96
C GLU A 90 -6.37 2.06 -2.17
N GLY A 91 -6.43 3.18 -2.89
CA GLY A 91 -5.28 4.03 -3.18
C GLY A 91 -5.58 5.50 -2.89
N VAL A 92 -6.21 6.18 -3.85
CA VAL A 92 -6.43 7.64 -3.81
C VAL A 92 -7.29 8.07 -2.62
N ASP A 93 -8.38 7.36 -2.31
CA ASP A 93 -9.27 7.74 -1.20
C ASP A 93 -8.55 7.57 0.15
N VAL A 94 -7.76 6.51 0.29
CA VAL A 94 -6.92 6.27 1.47
C VAL A 94 -5.83 7.33 1.60
N ALA A 95 -5.19 7.70 0.48
CA ALA A 95 -4.17 8.75 0.47
C ALA A 95 -4.74 10.09 0.94
N LYS A 96 -5.94 10.46 0.48
CA LYS A 96 -6.64 11.66 0.94
C LYS A 96 -6.91 11.62 2.45
N ALA A 97 -7.44 10.52 2.97
CA ALA A 97 -7.72 10.36 4.40
C ALA A 97 -6.43 10.45 5.25
N LEU A 98 -5.31 9.88 4.79
CA LEU A 98 -4.02 10.02 5.47
C LEU A 98 -3.52 11.47 5.45
N THR A 99 -3.72 12.22 4.37
CA THR A 99 -3.32 13.64 4.33
C THR A 99 -4.13 14.50 5.30
N GLU A 100 -5.38 14.17 5.59
CA GLU A 100 -6.18 14.81 6.64
C GLU A 100 -5.60 14.58 8.05
N GLN A 101 -4.83 13.49 8.24
CA GLN A 101 -4.09 13.20 9.48
C GLN A 101 -2.67 13.80 9.50
N GLY A 102 -2.32 14.65 8.53
CA GLY A 102 -0.99 15.25 8.43
C GLY A 102 0.09 14.31 7.89
N ILE A 103 -0.28 13.16 7.33
CA ILE A 103 0.63 12.14 6.83
C ILE A 103 0.79 12.29 5.32
N THR A 104 2.03 12.37 4.83
CA THR A 104 2.28 12.32 3.38
C THR A 104 2.03 10.91 2.87
N ALA A 105 1.12 10.77 1.91
CA ALA A 105 0.79 9.48 1.34
C ALA A 105 1.37 9.32 -0.07
N PHE A 106 1.75 8.09 -0.41
CA PHE A 106 2.29 7.72 -1.70
C PHE A 106 1.53 6.51 -2.23
N VAL A 107 0.77 6.67 -3.31
CA VAL A 107 0.12 5.54 -3.99
C VAL A 107 1.11 4.91 -4.95
N LEU A 108 1.44 3.65 -4.72
CA LEU A 108 2.33 2.88 -5.56
C LEU A 108 1.54 2.14 -6.65
N LYS A 109 1.73 2.56 -7.90
CA LYS A 109 1.31 1.80 -9.07
C LYS A 109 2.41 0.78 -9.37
N TYR A 110 2.38 -0.35 -8.66
CA TYR A 110 3.38 -1.41 -8.82
C TYR A 110 3.10 -2.27 -10.05
N ARG A 111 4.14 -2.91 -10.60
CA ARG A 111 4.02 -3.82 -11.75
C ARG A 111 3.12 -4.99 -11.43
N ILE A 112 2.20 -5.28 -12.32
CA ILE A 112 1.40 -6.50 -12.27
C ILE A 112 2.29 -7.68 -12.71
N PRO A 113 2.36 -8.77 -11.92
CA PRO A 113 3.18 -9.95 -12.25
C PRO A 113 2.80 -10.52 -13.61
N SER A 114 3.77 -10.59 -14.53
CA SER A 114 3.53 -11.12 -15.88
C SER A 114 4.81 -11.65 -16.49
N ASP A 115 4.76 -12.89 -17.00
CA ASP A 115 5.87 -13.50 -17.74
C ASP A 115 6.14 -12.80 -19.08
N ARG A 116 5.24 -11.93 -19.53
CA ARG A 116 5.43 -11.11 -20.74
C ARG A 116 6.32 -9.91 -20.48
N THR A 117 6.28 -9.33 -19.28
CA THR A 117 6.91 -8.04 -18.95
C THR A 117 8.04 -8.16 -17.94
N ALA A 118 8.18 -9.29 -17.26
CA ALA A 118 9.24 -9.53 -16.27
C ALA A 118 10.00 -10.81 -16.58
N ILE A 119 11.30 -10.85 -16.24
CA ILE A 119 12.14 -12.04 -16.30
C ILE A 119 11.68 -13.02 -15.22
N ASP A 120 11.52 -12.53 -14.01
CA ASP A 120 10.88 -13.21 -12.88
C ASP A 120 9.71 -12.35 -12.39
N LYS A 121 8.48 -12.77 -12.70
CA LYS A 121 7.28 -12.03 -12.34
C LYS A 121 7.05 -11.93 -10.82
N SER A 122 7.54 -12.91 -10.05
CA SER A 122 7.33 -12.95 -8.60
C SER A 122 8.11 -11.83 -7.88
N LEU A 123 9.20 -11.37 -8.46
CA LEU A 123 10.03 -10.31 -7.89
C LEU A 123 9.58 -8.90 -8.28
N ALA A 124 8.88 -8.73 -9.41
CA ALA A 124 8.61 -7.42 -9.96
C ALA A 124 7.86 -6.47 -8.99
N PRO A 125 6.73 -6.85 -8.34
CA PRO A 125 6.07 -5.98 -7.36
C PRO A 125 6.95 -5.70 -6.13
N PHE A 126 7.70 -6.70 -5.66
CA PHE A 126 8.57 -6.57 -4.49
C PHE A 126 9.73 -5.60 -4.74
N GLN A 127 10.35 -5.65 -5.92
CA GLN A 127 11.35 -4.67 -6.36
C GLN A 127 10.78 -3.26 -6.33
N ASP A 128 9.55 -3.08 -6.82
CA ASP A 128 8.89 -1.77 -6.87
C ASP A 128 8.60 -1.23 -5.46
N ALA A 129 8.14 -2.08 -4.54
CA ALA A 129 7.89 -1.68 -3.16
C ALA A 129 9.19 -1.30 -2.42
N GLN A 130 10.27 -2.06 -2.58
CA GLN A 130 11.58 -1.70 -2.03
C GLN A 130 12.12 -0.40 -2.64
N GLN A 131 11.97 -0.21 -3.94
CA GLN A 131 12.38 1.02 -4.61
C GLN A 131 11.58 2.23 -4.14
N ALA A 132 10.28 2.08 -3.88
CA ALA A 132 9.45 3.16 -3.33
C ALA A 132 9.97 3.61 -1.95
N ILE A 133 10.26 2.67 -1.05
CA ILE A 133 10.85 3.00 0.27
C ILE A 133 12.19 3.71 0.09
N ARG A 134 13.06 3.19 -0.78
CA ARG A 134 14.38 3.77 -1.06
C ARG A 134 14.26 5.19 -1.58
N LEU A 135 13.40 5.42 -2.56
CA LEU A 135 13.17 6.72 -3.17
C LEU A 135 12.67 7.74 -2.14
N ILE A 136 11.71 7.36 -1.31
CA ILE A 136 11.16 8.23 -0.26
C ILE A 136 12.24 8.51 0.80
N ARG A 137 12.96 7.50 1.28
CA ARG A 137 14.00 7.65 2.30
C ARG A 137 15.15 8.52 1.82
N LYS A 138 15.57 8.37 0.56
CA LYS A 138 16.61 9.19 -0.09
C LYS A 138 16.21 10.67 -0.20
N ASN A 139 14.92 10.94 -0.44
CA ASN A 139 14.40 12.30 -0.61
C ASN A 139 13.71 12.84 0.64
N ALA A 140 13.81 12.16 1.78
CA ALA A 140 13.03 12.51 2.98
C ALA A 140 13.26 13.96 3.42
N GLU A 141 14.50 14.41 3.52
CA GLU A 141 14.85 15.78 3.89
C GLU A 141 14.25 16.80 2.90
N LYS A 142 14.46 16.59 1.61
CA LYS A 142 13.93 17.45 0.54
C LYS A 142 12.40 17.56 0.58
N TRP A 143 11.73 16.51 1.02
CA TRP A 143 10.28 16.42 1.06
C TRP A 143 9.66 16.76 2.42
N GLY A 144 10.48 17.14 3.41
CA GLY A 144 10.05 17.45 4.77
C GLY A 144 9.53 16.23 5.53
N LEU A 145 10.08 15.04 5.25
CA LEU A 145 9.72 13.78 5.86
C LEU A 145 10.76 13.32 6.87
N ASN A 146 10.34 12.55 7.85
CA ASN A 146 11.25 11.84 8.74
C ASN A 146 11.65 10.50 8.10
N PRO A 147 12.94 10.25 7.78
CA PRO A 147 13.39 9.01 7.16
C PRO A 147 13.23 7.76 8.05
N GLN A 148 12.90 7.93 9.32
CA GLN A 148 12.64 6.86 10.29
C GLN A 148 11.13 6.68 10.58
N LYS A 149 10.25 7.31 9.78
CA LYS A 149 8.79 7.22 9.91
C LYS A 149 8.12 6.99 8.56
N ILE A 150 8.64 6.01 7.80
CA ILE A 150 8.14 5.60 6.50
C ILE A 150 7.43 4.26 6.64
N GLY A 151 6.10 4.26 6.57
CA GLY A 151 5.29 3.06 6.63
C GLY A 151 4.93 2.51 5.26
N ILE A 152 4.52 1.23 5.25
CA ILE A 152 3.90 0.60 4.09
C ILE A 152 2.51 0.11 4.47
N MET A 153 1.55 0.32 3.58
CA MET A 153 0.16 -0.09 3.74
C MET A 153 -0.27 -0.89 2.53
N GLY A 154 -1.04 -1.95 2.73
CA GLY A 154 -1.55 -2.72 1.60
C GLY A 154 -2.90 -3.35 1.87
N PHE A 155 -3.66 -3.52 0.79
CA PHE A 155 -5.01 -4.07 0.76
C PHE A 155 -5.01 -5.39 -0.02
N SER A 156 -5.63 -6.45 0.49
CA SER A 156 -5.79 -7.71 -0.24
C SER A 156 -4.44 -8.24 -0.79
N ALA A 157 -4.28 -8.40 -2.10
CA ALA A 157 -3.01 -8.76 -2.72
C ALA A 157 -1.93 -7.67 -2.54
N GLY A 158 -2.30 -6.38 -2.49
CA GLY A 158 -1.40 -5.31 -2.08
C GLY A 158 -0.98 -5.42 -0.61
N GLY A 159 -1.83 -6.02 0.22
CA GLY A 159 -1.52 -6.44 1.59
C GLY A 159 -0.44 -7.52 1.63
N HIS A 160 -0.49 -8.47 0.67
CA HIS A 160 0.59 -9.45 0.49
C HIS A 160 1.90 -8.78 0.12
N LEU A 161 1.88 -7.84 -0.83
CA LEU A 161 3.07 -7.06 -1.20
C LEU A 161 3.64 -6.27 -0.01
N ALA A 162 2.77 -5.62 0.77
CA ALA A 162 3.18 -4.92 1.97
C ALA A 162 3.76 -5.87 3.02
N ALA A 163 3.14 -7.03 3.26
CA ALA A 163 3.64 -8.05 4.17
C ALA A 163 4.99 -8.63 3.71
N THR A 164 5.14 -8.92 2.40
CA THR A 164 6.42 -9.37 1.82
C THR A 164 7.52 -8.33 2.04
N THR A 165 7.23 -7.05 1.79
CA THR A 165 8.19 -5.97 2.02
C THR A 165 8.54 -5.81 3.51
N THR A 166 7.57 -6.08 4.39
CA THR A 166 7.70 -6.02 5.85
C THR A 166 8.54 -7.15 6.42
N THR A 167 8.53 -8.33 5.81
CA THR A 167 9.21 -9.53 6.33
C THR A 167 10.53 -9.82 5.60
N HIS A 168 10.66 -9.48 4.31
CA HIS A 168 11.83 -9.74 3.49
C HIS A 168 12.72 -8.50 3.27
N PHE A 169 12.65 -7.49 4.13
CA PHE A 169 13.41 -6.25 3.98
C PHE A 169 14.94 -6.44 3.95
N ALA A 170 15.47 -7.53 4.49
CA ALA A 170 16.89 -7.86 4.44
C ALA A 170 17.31 -8.47 3.07
N GLU A 171 16.36 -8.98 2.29
CA GLU A 171 16.60 -9.48 0.94
C GLU A 171 16.72 -8.32 -0.04
N LYS A 172 17.75 -8.29 -0.85
CA LYS A 172 17.87 -7.34 -1.95
C LYS A 172 17.09 -7.87 -3.16
N ALA A 173 15.87 -7.39 -3.35
CA ALA A 173 15.04 -7.79 -4.50
C ALA A 173 15.68 -7.38 -5.84
N ASP A 174 16.43 -6.27 -5.85
CA ASP A 174 17.27 -5.85 -6.98
C ASP A 174 18.76 -5.93 -6.58
N PRO A 175 19.51 -6.95 -7.05
CA PRO A 175 20.92 -7.09 -6.72
C PRO A 175 21.82 -6.02 -7.37
N SER A 176 21.32 -5.26 -8.36
CA SER A 176 22.07 -4.19 -9.02
C SER A 176 22.23 -2.96 -8.13
N VAL A 177 21.39 -2.79 -7.11
CA VAL A 177 21.43 -1.67 -6.17
C VAL A 177 22.70 -1.70 -5.34
N LYS A 178 23.47 -0.60 -5.39
CA LYS A 178 24.78 -0.47 -4.71
C LYS A 178 24.72 0.35 -3.42
N ASP A 179 23.65 1.16 -3.23
CA ASP A 179 23.53 1.95 -2.01
C ASP A 179 23.20 1.07 -0.78
N THR A 180 23.33 1.68 0.40
CA THR A 180 23.07 1.05 1.70
C THR A 180 21.79 1.57 2.35
N ILE A 181 20.94 2.27 1.59
CA ILE A 181 19.68 2.81 2.11
C ILE A 181 18.78 1.65 2.55
N SER A 182 18.36 1.68 3.80
CA SER A 182 17.45 0.67 4.34
C SER A 182 16.12 0.68 3.59
N VAL A 183 15.66 -0.49 3.15
CA VAL A 183 14.34 -0.68 2.56
C VAL A 183 13.36 -1.33 3.55
N ARG A 184 13.75 -1.46 4.83
CA ARG A 184 12.84 -1.87 5.88
C ARG A 184 11.83 -0.74 6.13
N PRO A 185 10.53 -0.99 6.03
CA PRO A 185 9.53 -0.02 6.46
C PRO A 185 9.64 0.17 7.99
N ASP A 186 9.30 1.35 8.49
CA ASP A 186 9.37 1.63 9.92
C ASP A 186 8.12 1.13 10.66
N PHE A 187 7.03 0.94 9.95
CA PHE A 187 5.78 0.28 10.38
C PHE A 187 4.99 -0.26 9.18
N SER A 188 4.06 -1.17 9.42
CA SER A 188 3.19 -1.71 8.37
C SER A 188 1.71 -1.71 8.75
N ILE A 189 0.84 -1.61 7.73
CA ILE A 189 -0.61 -1.56 7.86
C ILE A 189 -1.18 -2.54 6.83
N LEU A 190 -1.85 -3.58 7.31
CA LEU A 190 -2.36 -4.68 6.49
C LEU A 190 -3.89 -4.74 6.59
N VAL A 191 -4.59 -4.46 5.50
CA VAL A 191 -6.05 -4.38 5.46
C VAL A 191 -6.61 -5.55 4.65
N TYR A 192 -7.35 -6.43 5.30
CA TYR A 192 -7.80 -7.74 4.76
C TYR A 192 -6.76 -8.40 3.86
N PRO A 193 -5.51 -8.53 4.36
CA PRO A 193 -4.39 -8.90 3.53
C PRO A 193 -4.45 -10.37 3.12
N VAL A 194 -4.06 -10.66 1.90
CA VAL A 194 -3.44 -11.95 1.61
C VAL A 194 -2.10 -11.96 2.35
N VAL A 195 -1.77 -13.03 3.04
CA VAL A 195 -0.52 -13.19 3.79
C VAL A 195 0.15 -14.49 3.43
N SER A 196 -0.62 -15.57 3.42
CA SER A 196 -0.15 -16.94 3.24
C SER A 196 -0.49 -17.48 1.85
N PHE A 197 0.43 -18.24 1.31
CA PHE A 197 0.20 -19.07 0.11
C PHE A 197 0.08 -20.55 0.45
N VAL A 198 0.02 -20.89 1.75
CA VAL A 198 -0.31 -22.26 2.19
C VAL A 198 -1.73 -22.61 1.76
N GLU A 199 -1.93 -23.83 1.23
CA GLU A 199 -3.15 -24.26 0.53
C GLU A 199 -4.44 -23.96 1.28
N GLU A 200 -4.47 -24.21 2.61
CA GLU A 200 -5.68 -24.17 3.41
C GLU A 200 -6.28 -22.76 3.57
N ILE A 201 -5.45 -21.71 3.44
CA ILE A 201 -5.88 -20.33 3.69
C ILE A 201 -5.51 -19.35 2.57
N THR A 202 -4.95 -19.87 1.47
CA THR A 202 -4.49 -19.02 0.37
C THR A 202 -5.65 -18.36 -0.37
N HIS A 203 -5.43 -17.14 -0.83
CA HIS A 203 -6.20 -16.59 -1.94
C HIS A 203 -5.57 -17.09 -3.24
N GLU A 204 -6.15 -18.14 -3.82
CA GLU A 204 -5.59 -18.87 -4.95
C GLU A 204 -5.25 -17.96 -6.15
N GLY A 205 -6.14 -17.01 -6.47
CA GLY A 205 -5.90 -16.06 -7.56
C GLY A 205 -4.64 -15.23 -7.37
N SER A 206 -4.38 -14.72 -6.16
CA SER A 206 -3.16 -13.97 -5.86
C SER A 206 -1.92 -14.84 -5.93
N ARG A 207 -1.97 -16.07 -5.39
CA ARG A 207 -0.87 -17.03 -5.45
C ARG A 207 -0.51 -17.33 -6.91
N ASN A 208 -1.50 -17.73 -7.71
CA ASN A 208 -1.28 -18.16 -9.09
C ASN A 208 -0.76 -17.02 -9.97
N ASN A 209 -1.24 -15.79 -9.76
CA ASN A 209 -0.75 -14.62 -10.49
C ASN A 209 0.71 -14.32 -10.13
N LEU A 210 1.09 -14.39 -8.85
CA LEU A 210 2.45 -14.05 -8.42
C LEU A 210 3.46 -15.16 -8.69
N ILE A 211 3.18 -16.39 -8.24
CA ILE A 211 4.14 -17.50 -8.25
C ILE A 211 3.75 -18.68 -9.14
N GLY A 212 2.65 -18.56 -9.90
CA GLY A 212 2.15 -19.61 -10.80
C GLY A 212 1.15 -20.54 -10.15
N ASP A 213 0.50 -21.36 -10.99
CA ASP A 213 -0.55 -22.31 -10.57
C ASP A 213 0.00 -23.60 -9.94
N LYS A 214 1.29 -23.88 -10.14
CA LYS A 214 2.00 -25.04 -9.60
C LYS A 214 3.31 -24.59 -8.92
N PRO A 215 3.24 -23.78 -7.86
CA PRO A 215 4.45 -23.33 -7.19
C PRO A 215 5.16 -24.48 -6.48
N THR A 216 6.48 -24.38 -6.34
CA THR A 216 7.23 -25.31 -5.49
C THR A 216 6.89 -25.05 -4.02
N ALA A 217 7.09 -26.05 -3.17
CA ALA A 217 6.91 -25.89 -1.71
C ALA A 217 7.78 -24.75 -1.16
N GLU A 218 8.97 -24.57 -1.71
CA GLU A 218 9.92 -23.53 -1.35
C GLU A 218 9.39 -22.12 -1.70
N MET A 219 8.80 -21.94 -2.90
CA MET A 219 8.15 -20.69 -3.29
C MET A 219 6.92 -20.40 -2.43
N THR A 220 6.11 -21.42 -2.16
CA THR A 220 4.96 -21.30 -1.26
C THR A 220 5.39 -20.86 0.13
N GLN A 221 6.41 -21.49 0.70
CA GLN A 221 6.97 -21.14 2.00
C GLN A 221 7.56 -19.72 2.00
N LYS A 222 8.35 -19.36 0.99
CA LYS A 222 8.97 -18.03 0.86
C LYS A 222 7.92 -16.93 0.89
N PHE A 223 6.85 -17.08 0.12
CA PHE A 223 5.80 -16.08 -0.01
C PHE A 223 4.62 -16.25 0.98
N SER A 224 4.75 -17.14 1.96
CA SER A 224 3.87 -17.19 3.14
C SER A 224 4.49 -16.34 4.25
N ASN A 225 4.05 -15.08 4.31
CA ASN A 225 4.71 -14.02 5.07
C ASN A 225 4.63 -14.22 6.59
N GLU A 226 3.63 -14.95 7.11
CA GLU A 226 3.54 -15.33 8.51
C GLU A 226 4.69 -16.25 8.96
N LEU A 227 5.27 -17.01 8.01
CA LEU A 227 6.42 -17.88 8.25
C LEU A 227 7.75 -17.10 8.24
N GLN A 228 7.74 -15.85 7.79
CA GLN A 228 8.91 -15.00 7.60
C GLN A 228 9.04 -13.90 8.65
N VAL A 229 8.14 -13.86 9.62
CA VAL A 229 8.18 -12.88 10.72
C VAL A 229 9.37 -13.17 11.62
N THR A 230 10.16 -12.14 11.89
CA THR A 230 11.34 -12.18 12.77
C THR A 230 11.22 -11.10 13.86
N PRO A 231 12.06 -11.11 14.90
CA PRO A 231 12.08 -10.03 15.89
C PRO A 231 12.40 -8.64 15.31
N GLN A 232 12.94 -8.56 14.09
CA GLN A 232 13.24 -7.32 13.39
C GLN A 232 12.09 -6.85 12.48
N THR A 233 11.03 -7.63 12.33
CA THR A 233 9.81 -7.21 11.62
C THR A 233 9.26 -5.94 12.27
N PRO A 234 8.87 -4.90 11.50
CA PRO A 234 8.37 -3.66 12.07
C PRO A 234 7.01 -3.81 12.76
N PRO A 235 6.64 -2.87 13.66
CA PRO A 235 5.30 -2.81 14.25
C PRO A 235 4.22 -2.86 13.17
N THR A 236 3.16 -3.65 13.41
CA THR A 236 2.13 -3.93 12.40
C THR A 236 0.72 -3.69 12.92
N PHE A 237 -0.10 -2.99 12.13
CA PHE A 237 -1.53 -2.83 12.32
C PHE A 237 -2.29 -3.68 11.31
N LEU A 238 -3.31 -4.44 11.77
CA LEU A 238 -4.11 -5.33 10.92
C LEU A 238 -5.61 -5.03 11.05
N VAL A 239 -6.32 -5.14 9.93
CA VAL A 239 -7.79 -5.07 9.88
C VAL A 239 -8.33 -6.18 9.00
N HIS A 240 -9.39 -6.88 9.44
CA HIS A 240 -10.06 -7.91 8.64
C HIS A 240 -11.53 -8.06 9.04
N ALA A 241 -12.32 -8.72 8.21
CA ALA A 241 -13.68 -9.16 8.54
C ALA A 241 -13.72 -10.68 8.67
N GLY A 242 -14.43 -11.19 9.69
CA GLY A 242 -14.53 -12.61 9.94
C GLY A 242 -15.35 -13.38 8.89
N ASP A 243 -16.19 -12.67 8.14
CA ASP A 243 -17.01 -13.22 7.04
C ASP A 243 -16.39 -12.99 5.65
N ASP A 244 -15.10 -12.69 5.57
CA ASP A 244 -14.41 -12.54 4.30
C ASP A 244 -14.35 -13.87 3.54
N GLY A 245 -15.13 -13.95 2.47
CA GLY A 245 -15.26 -15.17 1.64
C GLY A 245 -14.21 -15.27 0.54
N ALA A 246 -13.38 -14.25 0.33
CA ALA A 246 -12.33 -14.25 -0.69
C ALA A 246 -10.95 -14.51 -0.10
N VAL A 247 -10.63 -13.83 1.00
CA VAL A 247 -9.36 -14.01 1.74
C VAL A 247 -9.70 -14.43 3.17
N PRO A 248 -9.52 -15.71 3.53
CA PRO A 248 -9.81 -16.19 4.88
C PRO A 248 -9.14 -15.34 5.96
N VAL A 249 -9.91 -14.99 7.00
CA VAL A 249 -9.43 -14.16 8.12
C VAL A 249 -8.20 -14.74 8.82
N GLU A 250 -7.98 -16.05 8.68
CA GLU A 250 -6.79 -16.76 9.13
C GLU A 250 -5.49 -16.19 8.61
N ASN A 251 -5.49 -15.52 7.45
CA ASN A 251 -4.33 -14.78 6.95
C ASN A 251 -3.87 -13.74 7.98
N SER A 252 -4.77 -12.89 8.46
CA SER A 252 -4.46 -11.88 9.48
C SER A 252 -4.17 -12.51 10.85
N LEU A 253 -4.92 -13.53 11.25
CA LEU A 253 -4.74 -14.22 12.52
C LEU A 253 -3.35 -14.86 12.62
N ARG A 254 -2.91 -15.59 11.59
CA ARG A 254 -1.58 -16.23 11.57
C ARG A 254 -0.45 -15.21 11.57
N PHE A 255 -0.58 -14.11 10.82
CA PHE A 255 0.43 -13.05 10.84
C PHE A 255 0.53 -12.36 12.21
N TYR A 256 -0.61 -12.03 12.81
CA TYR A 256 -0.66 -11.48 14.16
C TYR A 256 -0.02 -12.42 15.18
N GLN A 257 -0.36 -13.70 15.17
CA GLN A 257 0.23 -14.72 16.05
C GLN A 257 1.75 -14.83 15.86
N ALA A 258 2.23 -14.76 14.61
CA ALA A 258 3.66 -14.76 14.30
C ALA A 258 4.35 -13.51 14.87
N CYS A 259 3.73 -12.32 14.78
CA CYS A 259 4.22 -11.11 15.41
C CYS A 259 4.35 -11.28 16.95
N ILE A 260 3.30 -11.74 17.61
CA ILE A 260 3.33 -11.96 19.07
C ILE A 260 4.42 -12.95 19.48
N LYS A 261 4.52 -14.08 18.76
CA LYS A 261 5.57 -15.09 19.00
C LYS A 261 6.98 -14.51 18.90
N ASN A 262 7.20 -13.57 17.96
CA ASN A 262 8.49 -12.92 17.74
C ASN A 262 8.66 -11.60 18.54
N LYS A 263 7.73 -11.28 19.45
CA LYS A 263 7.74 -10.05 20.27
C LYS A 263 7.72 -8.77 19.43
N VAL A 264 7.11 -8.82 18.26
CA VAL A 264 6.86 -7.67 17.39
C VAL A 264 5.56 -7.00 17.88
N PRO A 265 5.55 -5.69 18.15
CA PRO A 265 4.32 -4.97 18.46
C PRO A 265 3.30 -5.10 17.32
N ALA A 266 2.11 -5.61 17.63
CA ALA A 266 1.05 -5.75 16.65
C ALA A 266 -0.30 -5.39 17.27
N GLU A 267 -1.14 -4.68 16.50
CA GLU A 267 -2.51 -4.36 16.84
C GLU A 267 -3.43 -4.90 15.74
N MET A 268 -4.52 -5.57 16.10
CA MET A 268 -5.44 -6.17 15.14
C MET A 268 -6.89 -5.84 15.49
N HIS A 269 -7.66 -5.41 14.49
CA HIS A 269 -9.08 -5.14 14.58
C HIS A 269 -9.86 -6.09 13.67
N LEU A 270 -10.78 -6.85 14.25
CA LEU A 270 -11.63 -7.77 13.53
C LEU A 270 -13.09 -7.33 13.60
N TYR A 271 -13.70 -7.22 12.44
CA TYR A 271 -15.14 -7.06 12.30
C TYR A 271 -15.81 -8.43 12.19
N ALA A 272 -16.98 -8.59 12.80
CA ALA A 272 -17.77 -9.81 12.61
C ALA A 272 -18.23 -9.97 11.15
N LYS A 273 -18.55 -8.83 10.52
CA LYS A 273 -19.02 -8.77 9.12
C LYS A 273 -18.33 -7.64 8.36
N GLY A 274 -18.29 -7.77 7.04
CA GLY A 274 -17.70 -6.77 6.14
C GLY A 274 -17.40 -7.36 4.77
N GLY A 275 -17.24 -8.66 4.69
CA GLY A 275 -16.78 -9.34 3.48
C GLY A 275 -15.39 -8.90 3.07
N HIS A 276 -15.08 -9.01 1.77
CA HIS A 276 -13.79 -8.59 1.20
C HIS A 276 -13.88 -7.23 0.49
N GLY A 277 -12.82 -6.44 0.54
CA GLY A 277 -12.68 -5.25 -0.30
C GLY A 277 -13.50 -4.04 0.15
N PHE A 278 -13.84 -3.93 1.45
CA PHE A 278 -14.63 -2.80 1.97
C PHE A 278 -13.86 -1.47 1.97
N GLY A 279 -12.58 -1.44 1.66
CA GLY A 279 -11.76 -0.22 1.61
C GLY A 279 -11.81 0.55 2.92
N MET A 280 -12.08 1.85 2.80
CA MET A 280 -12.24 2.74 3.96
C MET A 280 -13.57 2.56 4.71
N ASN A 281 -14.55 1.90 4.10
CA ASN A 281 -15.92 1.93 4.59
C ASN A 281 -16.56 0.55 4.70
N ASN A 282 -16.43 -0.09 5.86
CA ASN A 282 -17.21 -1.27 6.19
C ASN A 282 -18.67 -0.82 6.48
N ARG A 283 -19.59 -1.15 5.57
CA ARG A 283 -21.01 -0.73 5.62
C ARG A 283 -21.83 -1.50 6.65
N THR A 284 -21.25 -2.50 7.30
CA THR A 284 -21.95 -3.35 8.27
C THR A 284 -21.88 -2.81 9.70
N THR A 285 -21.12 -1.73 9.92
CA THR A 285 -20.89 -1.11 11.24
C THR A 285 -20.61 0.38 11.11
N ASP A 286 -20.92 1.13 12.17
CA ASP A 286 -20.54 2.54 12.30
C ASP A 286 -19.10 2.73 12.80
N ASP A 287 -18.47 1.67 13.33
CA ASP A 287 -17.06 1.72 13.76
C ASP A 287 -16.14 1.88 12.56
N LYS A 288 -15.23 2.86 12.62
CA LYS A 288 -14.29 3.18 11.54
C LYS A 288 -12.90 2.66 11.91
N TRP A 289 -12.45 1.61 11.26
CA TRP A 289 -11.10 1.09 11.47
C TRP A 289 -10.01 2.15 11.25
N PHE A 290 -10.27 3.13 10.37
CA PHE A 290 -9.33 4.21 10.10
C PHE A 290 -9.11 5.13 11.31
N ASP A 291 -10.13 5.34 12.16
CA ASP A 291 -9.99 6.09 13.41
C ASP A 291 -9.09 5.35 14.40
N ARG A 292 -9.18 4.01 14.42
CA ARG A 292 -8.28 3.14 15.19
C ARG A 292 -6.86 3.26 14.68
N LEU A 293 -6.67 3.17 13.35
CA LEU A 293 -5.38 3.38 12.70
C LEU A 293 -4.81 4.78 13.01
N ALA A 294 -5.62 5.83 12.90
CA ALA A 294 -5.18 7.19 13.21
C ALA A 294 -4.70 7.32 14.67
N THR A 295 -5.35 6.62 15.60
CA THR A 295 -4.93 6.56 17.00
C THR A 295 -3.61 5.81 17.15
N TRP A 296 -3.49 4.63 16.55
CA TRP A 296 -2.27 3.83 16.57
C TRP A 296 -1.08 4.59 15.98
N LEU A 297 -1.27 5.29 14.87
CA LEU A 297 -0.22 6.09 14.22
C LEU A 297 0.29 7.26 15.08
N LYS A 298 -0.46 7.73 16.08
CA LYS A 298 0.05 8.75 17.03
C LYS A 298 1.14 8.19 17.94
N GLY A 299 1.11 6.88 18.18
CA GLY A 299 2.12 6.18 18.99
C GLY A 299 3.38 5.75 18.23
N ILE A 300 3.38 5.86 16.88
CA ILE A 300 4.51 5.49 15.99
C ILE A 300 5.49 6.70 15.79
#